data_3bd808ecec182b52697d48c8d29ae7e2
#
_entry.id   3bd808ecec182b52697d48c8d29ae7e2
#
_cell.length_a   1.000
_cell.length_b   1.000
_cell.length_c   1.000
_cell.angle_alpha   90.00
_cell.angle_beta   90.00
_cell.angle_gamma   90.00
#
_symmetry.space_group_name_H-M   'P 1'
#
loop_
_entity.id
_entity.type
_entity.pdbx_description
1 polymer ?
#
loop_
_entity_poly.entity_id
_entity_poly.type
_entity_poly.pdbx_seq_one_letter_code
_entity_poly.pdbx_strand_id
1 'polypeptide(L)'
;VWWLLISKHYVVKVNHSKCVHCGFCNLVSSCYSLGDCVGCLSCFYACPYEARELVESHLDTSNLVRVYIDGIEFKVPRNVTVAKALELIGISFNPVGSRGVSLACRTGGCWACAVVIDSTLERSCITPVRDGMRVGLDVEGFKPLRIVHGPEPHLVGGKGTPWWEVNYLEYVETAVWVAGCNLRCPQCQNYHVTYDNVSTPMTPEEVGRLVIHYHRRYRTKGIAISGGEPTINRRWLVEFFRYVSSRVESRVRKHLDSNGTVLTRDYIDELVDVGCNNIGVEPKCVRVETYMRVTGIDDRELAMKYLQTAWEAVKYVYDNY
;
A
#
# COMPACT_ATOMS: atom_id res chain seq x y z
N VAL A 1 -5.02 21.73 -23.67
CA VAL A 1 -3.63 21.38 -24.04
C VAL A 1 -2.62 22.06 -23.11
N TRP A 2 -2.89 23.25 -22.57
CA TRP A 2 -1.95 24.00 -21.71
C TRP A 2 -1.70 23.37 -20.33
N TRP A 3 -2.58 22.52 -19.83
CA TRP A 3 -2.45 21.85 -18.52
C TRP A 3 -1.46 20.69 -18.51
N LEU A 4 -1.10 20.14 -19.68
CA LEU A 4 -0.16 19.04 -19.84
C LEU A 4 1.30 19.38 -19.56
N LEU A 5 1.64 20.68 -19.44
CA LEU A 5 3.01 21.17 -19.36
C LEU A 5 3.58 21.26 -17.92
N ILE A 6 2.78 21.03 -16.88
CA ILE A 6 3.16 21.35 -15.49
C ILE A 6 3.62 20.15 -14.68
N SER A 7 3.32 18.91 -15.08
CA SER A 7 3.70 17.76 -14.28
C SER A 7 4.88 16.99 -14.89
N LYS A 8 5.96 16.87 -14.11
CA LYS A 8 7.11 16.03 -14.48
C LYS A 8 6.66 14.61 -14.77
N HIS A 9 7.13 14.05 -15.87
CA HIS A 9 6.96 12.66 -16.23
C HIS A 9 8.30 11.95 -16.15
N TYR A 10 8.31 10.76 -15.56
CA TYR A 10 9.50 9.97 -15.41
C TYR A 10 9.33 8.60 -16.07
N VAL A 11 10.35 8.17 -16.77
CA VAL A 11 10.50 6.80 -17.27
C VAL A 11 11.64 6.13 -16.52
N VAL A 12 11.67 4.81 -16.55
CA VAL A 12 12.70 4.04 -15.85
C VAL A 12 13.68 3.46 -16.86
N LYS A 13 14.98 3.69 -16.65
CA LYS A 13 16.06 3.05 -17.39
C LYS A 13 16.81 2.04 -16.52
N VAL A 14 17.47 1.08 -17.18
CA VAL A 14 18.28 0.06 -16.49
C VAL A 14 19.70 0.56 -16.39
N ASN A 15 20.27 0.57 -15.18
CA ASN A 15 21.70 0.67 -14.98
C ASN A 15 22.30 -0.74 -15.03
N HIS A 16 22.95 -1.07 -16.15
CA HIS A 16 23.48 -2.41 -16.39
C HIS A 16 24.67 -2.75 -15.47
N SER A 17 25.36 -1.76 -14.89
CA SER A 17 26.48 -2.02 -13.96
C SER A 17 25.99 -2.49 -12.58
N LYS A 18 24.75 -2.14 -12.21
CA LYS A 18 24.13 -2.55 -10.94
C LYS A 18 23.16 -3.75 -11.11
N CYS A 19 22.74 -4.05 -12.34
CA CYS A 19 21.72 -5.07 -12.61
C CYS A 19 22.30 -6.48 -12.53
N VAL A 20 21.79 -7.28 -11.60
CA VAL A 20 22.17 -8.70 -11.43
C VAL A 20 21.23 -9.67 -12.16
N HIS A 21 20.37 -9.17 -13.02
CA HIS A 21 19.40 -9.96 -13.81
C HIS A 21 18.47 -10.89 -13.01
N CYS A 22 18.09 -10.51 -11.77
CA CYS A 22 17.20 -11.31 -10.92
C CYS A 22 15.78 -11.48 -11.48
N GLY A 23 15.37 -10.69 -12.47
CA GLY A 23 14.06 -10.79 -13.14
C GLY A 23 12.87 -10.21 -12.36
N PHE A 24 13.02 -9.83 -11.09
CA PHE A 24 11.90 -9.39 -10.26
C PHE A 24 11.13 -8.19 -10.82
N CYS A 25 11.82 -7.24 -11.44
CA CYS A 25 11.19 -6.10 -12.09
C CYS A 25 10.22 -6.49 -13.22
N ASN A 26 10.43 -7.62 -13.87
CA ASN A 26 9.55 -8.11 -14.92
C ASN A 26 8.22 -8.65 -14.36
N LEU A 27 8.23 -9.14 -13.13
CA LEU A 27 7.02 -9.62 -12.46
C LEU A 27 6.11 -8.46 -12.04
N VAL A 28 6.71 -7.35 -11.58
CA VAL A 28 5.98 -6.23 -10.99
C VAL A 28 5.70 -5.06 -11.96
N SER A 29 6.15 -5.12 -13.21
CA SER A 29 5.95 -4.01 -14.14
C SER A 29 4.90 -4.33 -15.21
N SER A 30 3.93 -3.43 -15.34
CA SER A 30 2.86 -3.55 -16.35
C SER A 30 3.36 -3.31 -17.79
N CYS A 31 4.46 -2.58 -17.96
CA CYS A 31 4.98 -2.23 -19.29
C CYS A 31 5.70 -3.39 -19.98
N TYR A 32 6.07 -4.44 -19.27
CA TYR A 32 6.73 -5.62 -19.86
C TYR A 32 5.90 -6.25 -20.99
N SER A 33 4.59 -6.21 -20.85
CA SER A 33 3.66 -6.72 -21.86
C SER A 33 3.36 -5.73 -23.01
N LEU A 34 3.72 -4.45 -22.84
CA LEU A 34 3.36 -3.37 -23.77
C LEU A 34 4.55 -2.85 -24.60
N GLY A 35 5.78 -3.22 -24.26
CA GLY A 35 7.01 -2.78 -24.93
C GLY A 35 7.49 -1.38 -24.55
N ASP A 36 6.61 -0.46 -24.13
CA ASP A 36 6.95 0.93 -23.78
C ASP A 36 6.81 1.21 -22.30
N CYS A 37 7.66 2.07 -21.76
CA CYS A 37 7.58 2.50 -20.37
C CYS A 37 6.42 3.50 -20.18
N VAL A 38 5.44 3.12 -19.35
CA VAL A 38 4.27 3.97 -19.03
C VAL A 38 4.47 4.82 -17.77
N GLY A 39 5.68 4.86 -17.22
CA GLY A 39 5.99 5.65 -16.03
C GLY A 39 5.27 5.19 -14.75
N CYS A 40 4.87 3.91 -14.63
CA CYS A 40 4.23 3.40 -13.41
C CYS A 40 5.20 3.30 -12.21
N LEU A 41 6.49 3.32 -12.45
CA LEU A 41 7.59 3.26 -11.49
C LEU A 41 7.67 1.97 -10.63
N SER A 42 6.81 0.98 -10.83
CA SER A 42 6.81 -0.25 -10.01
C SER A 42 8.17 -0.95 -10.02
N CYS A 43 8.80 -1.07 -11.19
CA CYS A 43 10.11 -1.69 -11.33
C CYS A 43 11.24 -0.88 -10.66
N PHE A 44 11.09 0.44 -10.56
CA PHE A 44 12.02 1.30 -9.83
C PHE A 44 11.93 1.05 -8.33
N TYR A 45 10.70 1.09 -7.79
CA TYR A 45 10.47 0.90 -6.36
C TYR A 45 10.81 -0.50 -5.88
N ALA A 46 10.60 -1.50 -6.73
CA ALA A 46 10.79 -2.90 -6.38
C ALA A 46 12.22 -3.41 -6.61
N CYS A 47 13.14 -2.61 -7.15
CA CYS A 47 14.50 -3.08 -7.43
C CYS A 47 15.38 -3.09 -6.18
N PRO A 48 15.79 -4.27 -5.62
CA PRO A 48 16.60 -4.34 -4.41
C PRO A 48 18.06 -3.93 -4.64
N TYR A 49 18.49 -3.84 -5.90
CA TYR A 49 19.86 -3.51 -6.30
C TYR A 49 20.00 -2.06 -6.79
N GLU A 50 18.92 -1.26 -6.69
CA GLU A 50 18.89 0.12 -7.20
C GLU A 50 19.38 0.24 -8.66
N ALA A 51 19.16 -0.82 -9.44
CA ALA A 51 19.57 -0.89 -10.85
C ALA A 51 18.54 -0.27 -11.79
N ARG A 52 17.47 0.31 -11.28
CA ARG A 52 16.45 1.04 -12.02
C ARG A 52 16.56 2.52 -11.69
N GLU A 53 16.78 3.34 -12.68
CA GLU A 53 17.03 4.78 -12.53
C GLU A 53 15.88 5.58 -13.13
N LEU A 54 15.45 6.64 -12.44
CA LEU A 54 14.45 7.58 -12.94
C LEU A 54 15.10 8.54 -13.93
N VAL A 55 14.51 8.66 -15.10
CA VAL A 55 14.91 9.64 -16.11
C VAL A 55 13.71 10.53 -16.42
N GLU A 56 13.87 11.84 -16.27
CA GLU A 56 12.85 12.78 -16.67
C GLU A 56 12.63 12.68 -18.20
N SER A 57 11.38 12.57 -18.62
CA SER A 57 10.99 12.39 -20.01
C SER A 57 9.88 13.37 -20.36
N HIS A 58 9.85 13.80 -21.61
CA HIS A 58 8.73 14.56 -22.12
C HIS A 58 7.54 13.65 -22.40
N LEU A 59 6.35 14.14 -22.06
CA LEU A 59 5.11 13.47 -22.45
C LEU A 59 4.94 13.59 -23.97
N ASP A 60 4.74 12.44 -24.63
CA ASP A 60 4.41 12.44 -26.03
C ASP A 60 2.95 12.90 -26.26
N THR A 61 2.80 14.17 -26.59
CA THR A 61 1.50 14.79 -26.89
C THR A 61 1.06 14.61 -28.34
N SER A 62 1.88 13.98 -29.19
CA SER A 62 1.51 13.65 -30.56
C SER A 62 0.62 12.40 -30.66
N ASN A 63 0.67 11.53 -29.65
CA ASN A 63 -0.09 10.28 -29.59
C ASN A 63 -1.06 10.29 -28.38
N LEU A 64 -2.22 10.91 -28.58
CA LEU A 64 -3.25 11.03 -27.55
C LEU A 64 -4.31 9.95 -27.73
N VAL A 65 -4.84 9.45 -26.60
CA VAL A 65 -5.99 8.57 -26.53
C VAL A 65 -7.16 9.26 -25.82
N ARG A 66 -8.38 8.87 -26.17
CA ARG A 66 -9.59 9.32 -25.49
C ARG A 66 -9.83 8.47 -24.25
N VAL A 67 -10.09 9.11 -23.13
CA VAL A 67 -10.54 8.48 -21.89
C VAL A 67 -11.78 9.21 -21.38
N TYR A 68 -12.69 8.47 -20.76
CA TYR A 68 -13.90 9.05 -20.18
C TYR A 68 -13.80 8.95 -18.66
N ILE A 69 -13.68 10.10 -17.99
CA ILE A 69 -13.60 10.18 -16.52
C ILE A 69 -14.96 10.69 -16.01
N ASP A 70 -15.66 9.85 -15.25
CA ASP A 70 -17.03 10.11 -14.78
C ASP A 70 -17.96 10.58 -15.92
N GLY A 71 -17.80 10.00 -17.10
CA GLY A 71 -18.58 10.29 -18.30
C GLY A 71 -18.07 11.48 -19.15
N ILE A 72 -17.09 12.24 -18.70
CA ILE A 72 -16.51 13.37 -19.42
C ILE A 72 -15.32 12.92 -20.25
N GLU A 73 -15.29 13.26 -21.54
CA GLU A 73 -14.19 12.92 -22.45
C GLU A 73 -12.96 13.81 -22.23
N PHE A 74 -11.81 13.16 -22.10
CA PHE A 74 -10.49 13.79 -22.07
C PHE A 74 -9.56 13.14 -23.08
N LYS A 75 -8.58 13.93 -23.58
CA LYS A 75 -7.47 13.43 -24.41
C LYS A 75 -6.20 13.44 -23.58
N VAL A 76 -5.60 12.28 -23.39
CA VAL A 76 -4.39 12.11 -22.57
C VAL A 76 -3.30 11.37 -23.37
N PRO A 77 -2.01 11.56 -23.03
CA PRO A 77 -0.93 10.80 -23.66
C PRO A 77 -1.13 9.28 -23.50
N ARG A 78 -0.85 8.53 -24.56
CA ARG A 78 -1.04 7.08 -24.60
C ARG A 78 -0.14 6.34 -23.60
N ASN A 79 1.10 6.80 -23.42
CA ASN A 79 2.11 6.11 -22.64
C ASN A 79 2.15 6.58 -21.18
N VAL A 80 0.97 6.63 -20.53
CA VAL A 80 0.86 6.96 -19.11
C VAL A 80 -0.07 5.98 -18.40
N THR A 81 0.03 5.92 -17.07
CA THR A 81 -0.94 5.20 -16.24
C THR A 81 -2.23 6.00 -16.07
N VAL A 82 -3.32 5.32 -15.66
CA VAL A 82 -4.58 5.98 -15.32
C VAL A 82 -4.35 7.04 -14.23
N ALA A 83 -3.55 6.74 -13.19
CA ALA A 83 -3.22 7.71 -12.15
C ALA A 83 -2.54 8.96 -12.73
N LYS A 84 -1.58 8.77 -13.64
CA LYS A 84 -0.91 9.92 -14.28
C LYS A 84 -1.86 10.71 -15.18
N ALA A 85 -2.75 10.03 -15.88
CA ALA A 85 -3.78 10.71 -16.68
C ALA A 85 -4.70 11.57 -15.81
N LEU A 86 -5.13 11.05 -14.64
CA LEU A 86 -5.93 11.81 -13.67
C LEU A 86 -5.19 13.05 -13.15
N GLU A 87 -3.90 12.92 -12.79
CA GLU A 87 -3.06 14.07 -12.38
C GLU A 87 -2.97 15.12 -13.50
N LEU A 88 -2.78 14.69 -14.76
CA LEU A 88 -2.65 15.59 -15.92
C LEU A 88 -3.91 16.40 -16.21
N ILE A 89 -5.08 15.88 -15.89
CA ILE A 89 -6.36 16.59 -16.04
C ILE A 89 -6.77 17.38 -14.78
N GLY A 90 -5.89 17.42 -13.76
CA GLY A 90 -6.09 18.22 -12.55
C GLY A 90 -6.83 17.51 -11.41
N ILE A 91 -7.03 16.19 -11.51
CA ILE A 91 -7.63 15.41 -10.42
C ILE A 91 -6.56 15.10 -9.38
N SER A 92 -6.81 15.49 -8.14
CA SER A 92 -5.94 15.23 -6.99
C SER A 92 -6.36 13.97 -6.27
N PHE A 93 -5.37 13.17 -5.84
CA PHE A 93 -5.60 12.02 -4.97
C PHE A 93 -5.68 12.44 -3.50
N ASN A 94 -6.44 11.69 -2.72
CA ASN A 94 -6.54 11.91 -1.29
C ASN A 94 -5.18 11.63 -0.59
N PRO A 95 -4.93 12.25 0.56
CA PRO A 95 -3.76 11.92 1.38
C PRO A 95 -3.69 10.42 1.72
N VAL A 96 -2.48 9.87 1.79
CA VAL A 96 -2.26 8.47 2.18
C VAL A 96 -2.79 8.24 3.60
N GLY A 97 -3.50 7.14 3.82
CA GLY A 97 -4.12 6.82 5.11
C GLY A 97 -5.47 7.50 5.36
N SER A 98 -5.96 8.35 4.43
CA SER A 98 -7.32 8.88 4.48
C SER A 98 -8.33 7.90 3.83
N ARG A 99 -9.62 8.22 3.96
CA ARG A 99 -10.67 7.55 3.17
C ARG A 99 -10.65 8.08 1.73
N GLY A 100 -11.00 7.24 0.78
CA GLY A 100 -11.03 7.58 -0.64
C GLY A 100 -9.76 7.14 -1.40
N VAL A 101 -9.69 7.50 -2.68
CA VAL A 101 -8.65 7.03 -3.60
C VAL A 101 -7.32 7.76 -3.34
N SER A 102 -6.24 7.03 -3.05
CA SER A 102 -4.92 7.59 -2.74
C SER A 102 -3.78 6.83 -3.42
N LEU A 103 -2.70 7.54 -3.77
CA LEU A 103 -1.49 6.95 -4.38
C LEU A 103 -0.46 6.57 -3.29
N ALA A 104 -0.75 5.53 -2.50
CA ALA A 104 0.04 5.17 -1.34
C ALA A 104 1.34 4.42 -1.69
N CYS A 105 1.26 3.22 -2.25
CA CYS A 105 2.44 2.39 -2.52
C CYS A 105 3.06 2.64 -3.90
N ARG A 106 2.29 3.07 -4.89
CA ARG A 106 2.67 3.22 -6.31
C ARG A 106 3.23 1.95 -6.98
N THR A 107 3.07 0.79 -6.35
CA THR A 107 3.55 -0.51 -6.85
C THR A 107 2.43 -1.51 -7.14
N GLY A 108 1.18 -1.13 -6.88
CA GLY A 108 -0.01 -1.91 -7.21
C GLY A 108 -0.50 -2.87 -6.12
N GLY A 109 0.30 -3.19 -5.09
CA GLY A 109 -0.08 -4.19 -4.08
C GLY A 109 -1.17 -3.74 -3.11
N CYS A 110 -1.21 -2.45 -2.75
CA CYS A 110 -2.09 -1.96 -1.68
C CYS A 110 -3.54 -1.69 -2.11
N TRP A 111 -3.84 -1.50 -3.39
CA TRP A 111 -5.16 -1.18 -3.96
C TRP A 111 -5.81 0.12 -3.43
N ALA A 112 -5.10 0.95 -2.69
CA ALA A 112 -5.62 2.24 -2.21
C ALA A 112 -5.92 3.25 -3.34
N CYS A 113 -5.33 3.04 -4.52
CA CYS A 113 -5.53 3.83 -5.72
C CYS A 113 -6.59 3.22 -6.67
N ALA A 114 -7.37 2.26 -6.20
CA ALA A 114 -8.36 1.60 -7.02
C ALA A 114 -9.44 2.59 -7.51
N VAL A 115 -9.78 2.47 -8.77
CA VAL A 115 -10.86 3.19 -9.48
C VAL A 115 -11.65 2.19 -10.31
N VAL A 116 -12.84 2.56 -10.75
CA VAL A 116 -13.65 1.69 -11.63
C VAL A 116 -13.20 1.90 -13.07
N ILE A 117 -12.68 0.86 -13.72
CA ILE A 117 -12.29 0.89 -15.13
C ILE A 117 -13.17 -0.10 -15.89
N ASP A 118 -13.96 0.41 -16.85
CA ASP A 118 -14.88 -0.40 -17.66
C ASP A 118 -15.73 -1.36 -16.81
N SER A 119 -16.29 -0.84 -15.70
CA SER A 119 -17.12 -1.55 -14.72
C SER A 119 -16.40 -2.51 -13.77
N THR A 120 -15.06 -2.56 -13.78
CA THR A 120 -14.25 -3.39 -12.90
C THR A 120 -13.36 -2.53 -12.01
N LEU A 121 -13.19 -2.93 -10.74
CA LEU A 121 -12.26 -2.23 -9.84
C LEU A 121 -10.81 -2.56 -10.24
N GLU A 122 -10.01 -1.52 -10.54
CA GLU A 122 -8.64 -1.64 -11.02
C GLU A 122 -7.71 -0.61 -10.37
N ARG A 123 -6.41 -0.90 -10.36
CA ARG A 123 -5.37 -0.06 -9.73
C ARG A 123 -4.89 1.02 -10.67
N SER A 124 -5.27 2.26 -10.45
CA SER A 124 -4.89 3.39 -11.32
C SER A 124 -3.37 3.60 -11.43
N CYS A 125 -2.60 3.29 -10.37
CA CYS A 125 -1.15 3.55 -10.33
C CYS A 125 -0.32 2.72 -11.33
N ILE A 126 -0.81 1.55 -11.73
CA ILE A 126 -0.08 0.64 -12.63
C ILE A 126 -0.84 0.27 -13.90
N THR A 127 -2.10 0.66 -14.03
CA THR A 127 -2.91 0.37 -15.22
C THR A 127 -2.65 1.40 -16.32
N PRO A 128 -2.13 0.99 -17.51
CA PRO A 128 -1.95 1.91 -18.63
C PRO A 128 -3.28 2.38 -19.20
N VAL A 129 -3.33 3.63 -19.67
CA VAL A 129 -4.50 4.12 -20.41
C VAL A 129 -4.63 3.45 -21.78
N ARG A 130 -5.85 3.35 -22.27
CA ARG A 130 -6.16 2.89 -23.64
C ARG A 130 -7.29 3.73 -24.24
N ASP A 131 -7.36 3.79 -25.55
CA ASP A 131 -8.41 4.56 -26.23
C ASP A 131 -9.80 4.03 -25.91
N GLY A 132 -10.71 4.91 -25.59
CA GLY A 132 -12.09 4.60 -25.21
C GLY A 132 -12.30 4.11 -23.77
N MET A 133 -11.24 4.04 -22.94
CA MET A 133 -11.33 3.60 -21.54
C MET A 133 -12.30 4.49 -20.74
N ARG A 134 -13.13 3.86 -19.93
CA ARG A 134 -14.06 4.55 -19.01
C ARG A 134 -13.56 4.39 -17.58
N VAL A 135 -13.36 5.50 -16.88
CA VAL A 135 -12.86 5.54 -15.49
C VAL A 135 -13.90 6.23 -14.61
N GLY A 136 -14.36 5.53 -13.58
CA GLY A 136 -15.22 6.06 -12.53
C GLY A 136 -14.40 6.25 -11.24
N LEU A 137 -14.54 7.41 -10.61
CA LEU A 137 -13.82 7.74 -9.36
C LEU A 137 -14.61 7.31 -8.11
N ASP A 138 -15.92 7.13 -8.24
CA ASP A 138 -16.75 6.58 -7.16
C ASP A 138 -16.54 5.07 -7.04
N VAL A 139 -15.97 4.66 -5.91
CA VAL A 139 -15.70 3.26 -5.57
C VAL A 139 -16.52 2.77 -4.37
N GLU A 140 -17.46 3.56 -3.86
CA GLU A 140 -18.21 3.21 -2.64
C GLU A 140 -19.05 1.96 -2.81
N GLY A 141 -19.60 1.74 -4.00
CA GLY A 141 -20.39 0.54 -4.34
C GLY A 141 -19.58 -0.76 -4.45
N PHE A 142 -18.25 -0.68 -4.42
CA PHE A 142 -17.36 -1.84 -4.55
C PHE A 142 -16.75 -2.21 -3.20
N LYS A 143 -16.56 -3.51 -2.93
CA LYS A 143 -15.76 -3.96 -1.79
C LYS A 143 -14.29 -3.60 -2.00
N PRO A 144 -13.60 -3.04 -0.98
CA PRO A 144 -12.19 -2.73 -1.12
C PRO A 144 -11.37 -4.01 -1.30
N LEU A 145 -10.33 -3.94 -2.10
CA LEU A 145 -9.44 -5.05 -2.42
C LEU A 145 -8.04 -4.78 -1.88
N ARG A 146 -7.29 -5.85 -1.62
CA ARG A 146 -5.86 -5.82 -1.29
C ARG A 146 -5.22 -7.17 -1.55
N ILE A 147 -3.95 -7.19 -1.96
CA ILE A 147 -3.16 -8.43 -2.01
C ILE A 147 -2.72 -8.77 -0.59
N VAL A 148 -2.97 -10.02 -0.19
CA VAL A 148 -2.70 -10.54 1.16
C VAL A 148 -2.06 -11.91 1.06
N HIS A 149 -1.02 -12.14 1.85
CA HIS A 149 -0.32 -13.42 2.03
C HIS A 149 -0.63 -14.03 3.39
N GLY A 150 -0.58 -15.33 3.48
CA GLY A 150 -1.00 -16.09 4.65
C GLY A 150 -2.46 -16.57 4.54
N PRO A 151 -3.14 -16.93 5.63
CA PRO A 151 -2.65 -16.83 7.02
C PRO A 151 -1.69 -17.96 7.39
N GLU A 152 -0.81 -17.67 8.34
CA GLU A 152 0.05 -18.68 8.95
C GLU A 152 0.22 -18.46 10.47
N PRO A 153 0.57 -19.49 11.26
CA PRO A 153 0.92 -19.33 12.67
C PRO A 153 2.24 -18.59 12.79
N HIS A 154 2.25 -17.45 13.50
CA HIS A 154 3.44 -16.61 13.63
C HIS A 154 3.45 -15.79 14.92
N LEU A 155 4.60 -15.28 15.28
CA LEU A 155 4.80 -14.33 16.37
C LEU A 155 4.96 -12.91 15.77
N VAL A 156 3.88 -12.36 15.20
CA VAL A 156 3.88 -10.99 14.71
C VAL A 156 3.93 -10.04 15.90
N GLY A 157 4.74 -9.01 15.80
CA GLY A 157 4.95 -8.11 16.93
C GLY A 157 5.61 -8.80 18.14
N GLY A 158 6.28 -9.92 17.93
CA GLY A 158 6.86 -10.75 19.00
C GLY A 158 7.76 -10.00 19.99
N LYS A 159 8.31 -8.84 19.60
CA LYS A 159 8.99 -7.92 20.51
C LYS A 159 8.15 -6.68 20.85
N GLY A 160 7.11 -6.39 20.06
CA GLY A 160 6.14 -5.33 20.34
C GLY A 160 4.97 -5.80 21.19
N THR A 161 4.69 -7.09 21.22
CA THR A 161 3.79 -7.68 22.21
C THR A 161 4.50 -7.62 23.56
N PRO A 162 3.82 -7.21 24.64
CA PRO A 162 4.43 -7.16 25.94
C PRO A 162 5.18 -8.45 26.23
N TRP A 163 6.48 -8.37 26.38
CA TRP A 163 7.36 -9.53 26.53
C TRP A 163 6.96 -10.45 27.68
N TRP A 164 6.26 -9.93 28.70
CA TRP A 164 5.72 -10.69 29.82
C TRP A 164 4.49 -11.54 29.48
N GLU A 165 3.86 -11.31 28.32
CA GLU A 165 2.78 -12.16 27.82
C GLU A 165 3.28 -13.24 26.86
N VAL A 166 4.52 -13.10 26.40
CA VAL A 166 5.15 -14.04 25.47
C VAL A 166 5.83 -15.13 26.26
N ASN A 167 5.09 -16.19 26.56
CA ASN A 167 5.75 -17.44 26.90
C ASN A 167 6.12 -18.10 25.56
N TYR A 168 7.39 -18.23 25.28
CA TYR A 168 7.97 -18.63 23.98
C TYR A 168 7.38 -19.87 23.32
N LEU A 169 6.67 -20.70 24.07
CA LEU A 169 6.07 -21.94 23.58
C LEU A 169 4.54 -21.88 23.47
N GLU A 170 3.88 -20.82 23.95
CA GLU A 170 2.42 -20.80 24.06
C GLU A 170 1.73 -19.65 23.32
N TYR A 171 2.47 -18.57 22.95
CA TYR A 171 1.87 -17.44 22.27
C TYR A 171 2.14 -17.50 20.78
N VAL A 172 1.09 -17.78 20.00
CA VAL A 172 1.12 -17.77 18.54
C VAL A 172 -0.13 -17.04 18.03
N GLU A 173 0.04 -16.22 17.03
CA GLU A 173 -1.03 -15.53 16.31
C GLU A 173 -1.30 -16.17 14.95
N THR A 174 -2.53 -16.06 14.49
CA THR A 174 -2.85 -16.24 13.07
C THR A 174 -2.54 -14.95 12.35
N ALA A 175 -1.44 -14.92 11.62
CA ALA A 175 -0.93 -13.71 10.99
C ALA A 175 -1.14 -13.69 9.49
N VAL A 176 -1.42 -12.51 8.96
CA VAL A 176 -1.45 -12.20 7.52
C VAL A 176 -0.52 -11.03 7.21
N TRP A 177 0.02 -11.02 6.00
CA TRP A 177 0.90 -9.97 5.48
C TRP A 177 0.29 -9.34 4.25
N VAL A 178 0.14 -8.03 4.28
CA VAL A 178 -0.45 -7.27 3.18
C VAL A 178 0.61 -6.67 2.26
N ALA A 179 0.35 -6.65 0.97
CA ALA A 179 1.23 -6.01 0.00
C ALA A 179 1.07 -4.48 -0.02
N GLY A 180 2.10 -3.82 -0.50
CA GLY A 180 2.20 -2.36 -0.62
C GLY A 180 2.65 -1.67 0.66
N CYS A 181 3.60 -0.75 0.53
CA CYS A 181 4.11 0.10 1.60
C CYS A 181 4.37 1.50 1.05
N ASN A 182 4.28 2.51 1.89
CA ASN A 182 4.64 3.89 1.55
C ASN A 182 6.10 4.23 1.91
N LEU A 183 6.83 3.29 2.49
CA LEU A 183 8.27 3.34 2.73
C LEU A 183 9.01 2.40 1.75
N ARG A 184 10.34 2.58 1.66
CA ARG A 184 11.23 1.83 0.75
C ARG A 184 12.49 1.39 1.47
N CYS A 185 12.33 0.87 2.68
CA CYS A 185 13.44 0.45 3.53
C CYS A 185 14.39 -0.50 2.77
N PRO A 186 15.69 -0.17 2.60
CA PRO A 186 16.65 -1.03 1.91
C PRO A 186 16.78 -2.41 2.57
N GLN A 187 16.56 -2.48 3.89
CA GLN A 187 16.63 -3.70 4.70
C GLN A 187 15.24 -4.31 4.97
N CYS A 188 14.27 -4.15 4.06
CA CYS A 188 12.91 -4.68 4.25
C CYS A 188 12.92 -6.20 4.33
N GLN A 189 12.59 -6.76 5.50
CA GLN A 189 12.50 -8.22 5.68
C GLN A 189 11.32 -8.83 4.92
N ASN A 190 10.25 -8.06 4.71
CA ASN A 190 9.03 -8.49 4.01
C ASN A 190 9.02 -8.06 2.53
N TYR A 191 10.20 -7.90 1.94
CA TYR A 191 10.38 -7.38 0.59
C TYR A 191 9.48 -8.09 -0.45
N HIS A 192 9.47 -9.42 -0.48
CA HIS A 192 8.71 -10.22 -1.44
C HIS A 192 7.18 -10.04 -1.31
N VAL A 193 6.68 -9.82 -0.10
CA VAL A 193 5.27 -9.50 0.15
C VAL A 193 4.98 -8.04 -0.21
N THR A 194 5.83 -7.13 0.25
CA THR A 194 5.63 -5.68 0.09
C THR A 194 5.47 -5.27 -1.37
N TYR A 195 6.24 -5.87 -2.27
CA TYR A 195 6.23 -5.53 -3.69
C TYR A 195 5.40 -6.46 -4.57
N ASP A 196 4.70 -7.44 -4.00
CA ASP A 196 3.78 -8.26 -4.77
C ASP A 196 2.61 -7.41 -5.31
N ASN A 197 2.40 -7.49 -6.62
CA ASN A 197 1.28 -6.85 -7.30
C ASN A 197 0.64 -7.77 -8.35
N VAL A 198 1.00 -9.06 -8.34
CA VAL A 198 0.52 -10.06 -9.30
C VAL A 198 -0.43 -11.08 -8.69
N SER A 199 -0.34 -11.32 -7.39
CA SER A 199 -1.26 -12.21 -6.68
C SER A 199 -2.70 -11.67 -6.71
N THR A 200 -3.66 -12.58 -6.60
CA THR A 200 -5.09 -12.23 -6.59
C THR A 200 -5.43 -11.39 -5.36
N PRO A 201 -6.02 -10.21 -5.54
CA PRO A 201 -6.43 -9.40 -4.41
C PRO A 201 -7.66 -10.01 -3.73
N MET A 202 -7.80 -9.74 -2.44
CA MET A 202 -8.86 -10.26 -1.58
C MET A 202 -9.61 -9.13 -0.88
N THR A 203 -10.90 -9.34 -0.65
CA THR A 203 -11.72 -8.46 0.19
C THR A 203 -11.40 -8.67 1.68
N PRO A 204 -11.71 -7.69 2.56
CA PRO A 204 -11.58 -7.84 4.00
C PRO A 204 -12.32 -9.06 4.56
N GLU A 205 -13.49 -9.36 4.01
CA GLU A 205 -14.30 -10.49 4.40
C GLU A 205 -13.68 -11.84 4.04
N GLU A 206 -13.10 -11.98 2.86
CA GLU A 206 -12.42 -13.21 2.43
C GLU A 206 -11.23 -13.51 3.34
N VAL A 207 -10.38 -12.50 3.58
CA VAL A 207 -9.24 -12.64 4.50
C VAL A 207 -9.73 -12.90 5.94
N GLY A 208 -10.77 -12.18 6.38
CA GLY A 208 -11.38 -12.38 7.69
C GLY A 208 -11.88 -13.81 7.91
N ARG A 209 -12.54 -14.41 6.92
CA ARG A 209 -12.95 -15.83 6.99
C ARG A 209 -11.76 -16.76 7.14
N LEU A 210 -10.69 -16.54 6.37
CA LEU A 210 -9.49 -17.36 6.44
C LEU A 210 -8.81 -17.26 7.82
N VAL A 211 -8.55 -16.07 8.33
CA VAL A 211 -7.89 -15.92 9.64
C VAL A 211 -8.72 -16.49 10.78
N ILE A 212 -10.05 -16.34 10.75
CA ILE A 212 -10.93 -16.93 11.77
C ILE A 212 -10.93 -18.44 11.69
N HIS A 213 -10.95 -19.01 10.48
CA HIS A 213 -10.85 -20.46 10.29
C HIS A 213 -9.55 -21.00 10.89
N TYR A 214 -8.40 -20.40 10.55
CA TYR A 214 -7.09 -20.84 11.05
C TYR A 214 -6.93 -20.56 12.55
N HIS A 215 -7.40 -19.42 13.04
CA HIS A 215 -7.43 -19.11 14.48
C HIS A 215 -8.14 -20.22 15.28
N ARG A 216 -9.31 -20.65 14.84
CA ARG A 216 -10.07 -21.73 15.48
C ARG A 216 -9.39 -23.09 15.31
N ARG A 217 -8.87 -23.37 14.13
CA ARG A 217 -8.22 -24.64 13.79
C ARG A 217 -6.97 -24.87 14.62
N TYR A 218 -6.15 -23.86 14.80
CA TYR A 218 -4.87 -23.95 15.51
C TYR A 218 -4.92 -23.39 16.94
N ARG A 219 -6.09 -22.91 17.38
CA ARG A 219 -6.29 -22.32 18.72
C ARG A 219 -5.25 -21.25 19.06
N THR A 220 -4.91 -20.42 18.09
CA THR A 220 -3.96 -19.33 18.29
C THR A 220 -4.48 -18.30 19.30
N LYS A 221 -3.58 -17.59 19.97
CA LYS A 221 -3.95 -16.61 21.02
C LYS A 221 -4.43 -15.27 20.46
N GLY A 222 -4.05 -14.96 19.23
CA GLY A 222 -4.41 -13.72 18.56
C GLY A 222 -4.54 -13.84 17.05
N ILE A 223 -4.96 -12.77 16.45
CA ILE A 223 -4.98 -12.54 15.00
C ILE A 223 -4.15 -11.28 14.74
N ALA A 224 -3.22 -11.34 13.80
CA ALA A 224 -2.32 -10.24 13.49
C ALA A 224 -2.34 -9.88 12.02
N ILE A 225 -2.14 -8.59 11.74
CA ILE A 225 -1.93 -8.05 10.39
C ILE A 225 -0.66 -7.20 10.36
N SER A 226 0.24 -7.56 9.45
CA SER A 226 1.53 -6.93 9.19
C SER A 226 1.80 -6.90 7.67
N GLY A 227 3.06 -6.93 7.22
CA GLY A 227 3.44 -7.10 5.81
C GLY A 227 4.24 -5.96 5.27
N GLY A 228 3.72 -5.29 4.22
CA GLY A 228 4.11 -3.97 3.79
C GLY A 228 3.66 -2.93 4.82
N GLU A 229 2.63 -2.15 4.52
CA GLU A 229 2.06 -1.25 5.52
C GLU A 229 0.52 -1.39 5.52
N PRO A 230 -0.08 -1.96 6.58
CA PRO A 230 -1.53 -2.16 6.63
C PRO A 230 -2.34 -0.88 6.52
N THR A 231 -1.90 0.21 7.15
CA THR A 231 -2.66 1.45 7.32
C THR A 231 -2.84 2.28 6.04
N ILE A 232 -2.08 2.01 4.98
CA ILE A 232 -2.18 2.79 3.73
C ILE A 232 -3.45 2.52 2.90
N ASN A 233 -4.22 1.47 3.23
CA ASN A 233 -5.56 1.26 2.70
C ASN A 233 -6.56 1.22 3.87
N ARG A 234 -6.95 2.42 4.35
CA ARG A 234 -7.78 2.61 5.55
C ARG A 234 -9.10 1.87 5.46
N ARG A 235 -9.82 1.99 4.34
CA ARG A 235 -11.13 1.34 4.17
C ARG A 235 -11.03 -0.17 4.31
N TRP A 236 -10.05 -0.79 3.63
CA TRP A 236 -9.84 -2.23 3.70
C TRP A 236 -9.51 -2.70 5.13
N LEU A 237 -8.61 -1.98 5.80
CA LEU A 237 -8.13 -2.34 7.15
C LEU A 237 -9.24 -2.23 8.20
N VAL A 238 -10.01 -1.15 8.17
CA VAL A 238 -11.15 -0.93 9.08
C VAL A 238 -12.23 -2.00 8.88
N GLU A 239 -12.57 -2.32 7.63
CA GLU A 239 -13.54 -3.39 7.33
C GLU A 239 -13.03 -4.77 7.77
N PHE A 240 -11.72 -5.04 7.63
CA PHE A 240 -11.11 -6.28 8.10
C PHE A 240 -11.27 -6.44 9.62
N PHE A 241 -10.88 -5.43 10.41
CA PHE A 241 -11.02 -5.51 11.86
C PHE A 241 -12.49 -5.59 12.29
N ARG A 242 -13.37 -4.83 11.66
CA ARG A 242 -14.84 -4.92 11.92
C ARG A 242 -15.38 -6.32 11.68
N TYR A 243 -14.99 -6.94 10.56
CA TYR A 243 -15.42 -8.29 10.22
C TYR A 243 -14.92 -9.34 11.22
N VAL A 244 -13.62 -9.28 11.55
CA VAL A 244 -12.98 -10.22 12.48
C VAL A 244 -13.57 -10.05 13.88
N SER A 245 -13.62 -8.82 14.40
CA SER A 245 -14.07 -8.53 15.77
C SER A 245 -15.53 -8.95 16.03
N SER A 246 -16.38 -8.91 15.01
CA SER A 246 -17.78 -9.37 15.16
C SER A 246 -17.92 -10.89 15.22
N ARG A 247 -16.84 -11.68 15.05
CA ARG A 247 -16.87 -13.15 14.90
C ARG A 247 -15.89 -13.91 15.80
N VAL A 248 -15.07 -13.20 16.54
CA VAL A 248 -14.17 -13.77 17.56
C VAL A 248 -14.50 -13.14 18.92
N GLU A 249 -14.09 -13.82 19.99
CA GLU A 249 -14.27 -13.32 21.35
C GLU A 249 -13.51 -11.99 21.56
N SER A 250 -14.04 -11.10 22.39
CA SER A 250 -13.43 -9.78 22.65
C SER A 250 -12.01 -9.90 23.23
N ARG A 251 -11.75 -10.94 24.03
CA ARG A 251 -10.43 -11.24 24.62
C ARG A 251 -9.36 -11.68 23.62
N VAL A 252 -9.76 -12.10 22.41
CA VAL A 252 -8.79 -12.45 21.36
C VAL A 252 -8.04 -11.17 20.97
N ARG A 253 -6.70 -11.23 21.02
CA ARG A 253 -5.88 -10.12 20.56
C ARG A 253 -6.03 -9.95 19.06
N LYS A 254 -6.31 -8.74 18.64
CA LYS A 254 -6.41 -8.31 17.25
C LYS A 254 -5.34 -7.25 17.03
N HIS A 255 -4.18 -7.73 16.58
CA HIS A 255 -2.95 -6.96 16.49
C HIS A 255 -2.79 -6.30 15.12
N LEU A 256 -2.48 -5.02 15.14
CA LEU A 256 -1.98 -4.24 14.00
C LEU A 256 -0.50 -3.95 14.20
N ASP A 257 0.33 -4.35 13.24
CA ASP A 257 1.74 -3.97 13.15
C ASP A 257 1.91 -2.91 12.05
N SER A 258 2.41 -1.73 12.39
CA SER A 258 2.44 -0.56 11.50
C SER A 258 3.71 0.26 11.64
N ASN A 259 4.17 0.85 10.53
CA ASN A 259 5.23 1.86 10.55
C ASN A 259 4.78 3.23 11.12
N GLY A 260 3.49 3.39 11.41
CA GLY A 260 2.90 4.54 12.07
C GLY A 260 2.77 5.82 11.24
N THR A 261 3.30 5.85 10.02
CA THR A 261 3.44 7.08 9.21
C THR A 261 2.14 7.80 8.86
N VAL A 262 1.02 7.08 8.92
CA VAL A 262 -0.32 7.60 8.58
C VAL A 262 -1.36 7.32 9.68
N LEU A 263 -0.92 6.86 10.85
CA LEU A 263 -1.76 6.63 12.02
C LEU A 263 -2.06 7.95 12.74
N THR A 264 -3.02 8.70 12.22
CA THR A 264 -3.59 9.89 12.88
C THR A 264 -4.53 9.47 14.01
N ARG A 265 -4.83 10.39 14.93
CA ARG A 265 -5.70 10.13 16.11
C ARG A 265 -7.04 9.56 15.69
N ASP A 266 -7.72 10.21 14.75
CA ASP A 266 -9.01 9.77 14.19
C ASP A 266 -8.95 8.38 13.57
N TYR A 267 -7.80 8.00 13.00
CA TYR A 267 -7.62 6.68 12.43
C TYR A 267 -7.40 5.61 13.52
N ILE A 268 -6.64 5.95 14.56
CA ILE A 268 -6.44 5.07 15.72
C ILE A 268 -7.77 4.82 16.40
N ASP A 269 -8.55 5.88 16.70
CA ASP A 269 -9.88 5.77 17.32
C ASP A 269 -10.80 4.88 16.49
N GLU A 270 -10.85 5.09 15.17
CA GLU A 270 -11.66 4.25 14.27
C GLU A 270 -11.23 2.77 14.31
N LEU A 271 -9.93 2.48 14.36
CA LEU A 271 -9.43 1.10 14.47
C LEU A 271 -9.81 0.45 15.79
N VAL A 272 -9.72 1.19 16.88
CA VAL A 272 -10.13 0.70 18.21
C VAL A 272 -11.65 0.47 18.26
N ASP A 273 -12.44 1.39 17.74
CA ASP A 273 -13.90 1.28 17.66
C ASP A 273 -14.38 0.03 16.90
N VAL A 274 -13.63 -0.38 15.88
CA VAL A 274 -13.94 -1.63 15.14
C VAL A 274 -13.28 -2.86 15.74
N GLY A 275 -12.61 -2.72 16.90
CA GLY A 275 -12.12 -3.81 17.73
C GLY A 275 -10.67 -4.22 17.51
N CYS A 276 -9.84 -3.41 16.86
CA CYS A 276 -8.38 -3.52 16.97
C CYS A 276 -8.00 -3.20 18.42
N ASN A 277 -7.45 -4.14 19.15
CA ASN A 277 -7.18 -4.01 20.59
C ASN A 277 -5.70 -4.14 20.96
N ASN A 278 -4.83 -4.13 19.95
CA ASN A 278 -3.38 -4.09 20.14
C ASN A 278 -2.73 -3.46 18.90
N ILE A 279 -2.00 -2.37 19.09
CA ILE A 279 -1.33 -1.63 18.01
C ILE A 279 0.16 -1.56 18.29
N GLY A 280 0.96 -2.21 17.43
CA GLY A 280 2.40 -2.08 17.37
C GLY A 280 2.79 -0.97 16.39
N VAL A 281 3.45 0.07 16.89
CA VAL A 281 3.96 1.16 16.06
C VAL A 281 5.48 1.12 16.03
N GLU A 282 6.05 1.11 14.82
CA GLU A 282 7.49 1.10 14.59
C GLU A 282 7.98 2.43 13.98
N PRO A 283 8.33 3.46 14.76
CA PRO A 283 8.73 4.77 14.25
C PRO A 283 10.07 4.77 13.47
N LYS A 284 10.76 3.64 13.40
CA LYS A 284 12.03 3.38 12.69
C LYS A 284 13.25 4.10 13.29
N CYS A 285 13.13 5.33 13.78
CA CYS A 285 14.20 6.09 14.46
C CYS A 285 13.66 7.38 15.10
N VAL A 286 14.58 8.23 15.61
CA VAL A 286 14.25 9.52 16.27
C VAL A 286 14.79 10.75 15.51
N ARG A 287 15.64 10.56 14.50
CA ARG A 287 16.25 11.67 13.73
C ARG A 287 15.85 11.58 12.27
N VAL A 288 15.50 12.71 11.66
CA VAL A 288 15.01 12.74 10.28
C VAL A 288 16.04 12.24 9.27
N GLU A 289 17.34 12.57 9.43
CA GLU A 289 18.40 12.12 8.54
C GLU A 289 18.58 10.60 8.58
N THR A 290 18.48 10.03 9.78
CA THR A 290 18.50 8.56 9.96
C THR A 290 17.23 7.95 9.37
N TYR A 291 16.07 8.59 9.57
CA TYR A 291 14.79 8.15 9.01
C TYR A 291 14.84 8.05 7.49
N MET A 292 15.32 9.12 6.83
CA MET A 292 15.48 9.13 5.36
C MET A 292 16.33 7.95 4.86
N ARG A 293 17.46 7.73 5.52
CA ARG A 293 18.40 6.64 5.16
C ARG A 293 17.80 5.25 5.36
N VAL A 294 17.11 5.00 6.49
CA VAL A 294 16.57 3.65 6.82
C VAL A 294 15.24 3.36 6.15
N THR A 295 14.51 4.39 5.71
CA THR A 295 13.20 4.23 5.06
C THR A 295 13.23 4.46 3.54
N GLY A 296 14.35 4.97 3.00
CA GLY A 296 14.49 5.28 1.57
C GLY A 296 13.61 6.44 1.10
N ILE A 297 13.21 7.36 2.00
CA ILE A 297 12.47 8.58 1.65
C ILE A 297 13.46 9.71 1.41
N ASP A 298 13.50 10.24 0.19
CA ASP A 298 14.41 11.33 -0.20
C ASP A 298 13.84 12.73 0.11
N ASP A 299 12.53 12.86 0.18
CA ASP A 299 11.86 14.11 0.54
C ASP A 299 11.93 14.34 2.05
N ARG A 300 12.68 15.36 2.48
CA ARG A 300 12.90 15.69 3.89
C ARG A 300 11.62 16.13 4.60
N GLU A 301 10.75 16.88 3.94
CA GLU A 301 9.49 17.36 4.56
C GLU A 301 8.54 16.19 4.80
N LEU A 302 8.41 15.30 3.80
CA LEU A 302 7.65 14.08 3.93
C LEU A 302 8.23 13.15 5.03
N ALA A 303 9.55 13.01 5.07
CA ALA A 303 10.24 12.23 6.09
C ALA A 303 9.98 12.76 7.51
N MET A 304 10.05 14.08 7.71
CA MET A 304 9.72 14.74 8.98
C MET A 304 8.28 14.47 9.38
N LYS A 305 7.33 14.69 8.44
CA LYS A 305 5.91 14.45 8.68
C LYS A 305 5.63 13.00 9.10
N TYR A 306 6.20 12.03 8.38
CA TYR A 306 6.01 10.61 8.68
C TYR A 306 6.60 10.23 10.04
N LEU A 307 7.81 10.68 10.33
CA LEU A 307 8.47 10.44 11.62
C LEU A 307 7.67 11.03 12.80
N GLN A 308 7.22 12.28 12.65
CA GLN A 308 6.39 12.95 13.65
C GLN A 308 5.06 12.21 13.86
N THR A 309 4.34 11.88 12.78
CA THR A 309 3.08 11.15 12.88
C THR A 309 3.26 9.81 13.60
N ALA A 310 4.33 9.07 13.30
CA ALA A 310 4.58 7.79 13.95
C ALA A 310 4.83 7.93 15.47
N TRP A 311 5.61 8.93 15.90
CA TRP A 311 5.82 9.19 17.34
C TRP A 311 4.58 9.75 18.03
N GLU A 312 3.80 10.60 17.37
CA GLU A 312 2.51 11.06 17.87
C GLU A 312 1.52 9.90 18.04
N ALA A 313 1.53 8.93 17.12
CA ALA A 313 0.72 7.71 17.23
C ALA A 313 1.11 6.88 18.47
N VAL A 314 2.43 6.65 18.69
CA VAL A 314 2.92 5.96 19.91
C VAL A 314 2.40 6.64 21.18
N LYS A 315 2.60 7.97 21.24
CA LYS A 315 2.14 8.75 22.40
C LYS A 315 0.63 8.66 22.57
N TYR A 316 -0.13 8.83 21.49
CA TYR A 316 -1.59 8.84 21.56
C TYR A 316 -2.16 7.49 22.01
N VAL A 317 -1.64 6.38 21.47
CA VAL A 317 -2.05 5.03 21.90
C VAL A 317 -1.72 4.82 23.39
N TYR A 318 -0.52 5.22 23.83
CA TYR A 318 -0.11 5.05 25.23
C TYR A 318 -0.96 5.88 26.21
N ASP A 319 -1.35 7.11 25.84
CA ASP A 319 -2.08 8.02 26.72
C ASP A 319 -3.59 7.68 26.80
N ASN A 320 -4.17 6.98 25.81
CA ASN A 320 -5.63 6.84 25.70
C ASN A 320 -6.12 5.37 25.73
N TYR A 321 -5.24 4.41 25.50
CA TYR A 321 -5.57 2.98 25.43
C TYR A 321 -4.55 2.10 26.18
#